data_95f024ca9c38b20e5a29bc2a03d07239
#
_entry.id   95f024ca9c38b20e5a29bc2a03d07239
#
_cell.length_a   1.000
_cell.length_b   1.000
_cell.length_c   1.000
_cell.angle_alpha   90.00
_cell.angle_beta   90.00
_cell.angle_gamma   90.00
#
_symmetry.space_group_name_H-M   'P 1'
#
loop_
_entity.id
_entity.type
_entity.pdbx_description
1 polymer ?
#
loop_
_entity_poly.entity_id
_entity_poly.type
_entity_poly.pdbx_seq_one_letter_code
_entity_poly.pdbx_strand_id
1 'polypeptide(L)'
;SEIAMRMLSAQSGIYLQSMRKGTLSEGDWAKLAGVRGQINDAPLFIDDSPNMSLVEIRAKCRRLAQQVDLKMVVIDYIQLMSSGKKVESRQQEVSEFSRALKLLAKELNIPVVALSQLNRQAEQSKDKRPELSHLRESGSLEQDADVVVLLHREGIFERDHPKAGEADLILAKQRNGPTGTVTVAFQGQYSRFANMPS
;
A
#
# COMPACT_ATOMS: atom_id res chain seq x y z
N SER A 1 -6.50 12.37 -10.56
CA SER A 1 -5.56 11.25 -10.49
C SER A 1 -6.32 9.94 -10.32
N GLU A 2 -5.71 8.83 -10.67
CA GLU A 2 -6.25 7.47 -10.51
C GLU A 2 -6.57 7.17 -9.03
N ILE A 3 -5.72 7.63 -8.13
CA ILE A 3 -5.90 7.46 -6.67
C ILE A 3 -7.19 8.15 -6.21
N ALA A 4 -7.42 9.39 -6.62
CA ALA A 4 -8.64 10.11 -6.27
C ALA A 4 -9.91 9.39 -6.75
N MET A 5 -9.87 8.82 -7.97
CA MET A 5 -10.99 8.06 -8.52
C MET A 5 -11.28 6.78 -7.72
N ARG A 6 -10.23 6.06 -7.29
CA ARG A 6 -10.36 4.88 -6.43
C ARG A 6 -10.91 5.24 -5.05
N MET A 7 -10.45 6.34 -4.46
CA MET A 7 -10.96 6.83 -3.18
C MET A 7 -12.44 7.19 -3.28
N LEU A 8 -12.83 7.93 -4.32
CA LEU A 8 -14.24 8.26 -4.58
C LEU A 8 -15.08 7.01 -4.75
N SER A 9 -14.63 6.02 -5.52
CA SER A 9 -15.32 4.74 -5.70
C SER A 9 -15.48 3.99 -4.38
N ALA A 10 -14.42 3.89 -3.60
CA ALA A 10 -14.43 3.21 -2.31
C ALA A 10 -15.40 3.84 -1.30
N GLN A 11 -15.45 5.17 -1.26
CA GLN A 11 -16.25 5.94 -0.30
C GLN A 11 -17.72 6.06 -0.72
N SER A 12 -17.98 6.29 -2.01
CA SER A 12 -19.34 6.46 -2.53
C SER A 12 -20.08 5.13 -2.76
N GLY A 13 -19.36 4.01 -2.85
CA GLY A 13 -19.92 2.72 -3.26
C GLY A 13 -20.36 2.68 -4.73
N ILE A 14 -19.74 3.51 -5.58
CA ILE A 14 -19.99 3.51 -7.03
C ILE A 14 -18.92 2.64 -7.70
N TYR A 15 -19.31 1.86 -8.68
CA TYR A 15 -18.37 1.03 -9.42
C TYR A 15 -17.29 1.87 -10.09
N LEU A 16 -16.04 1.55 -9.82
CA LEU A 16 -14.89 2.22 -10.43
C LEU A 16 -14.96 2.24 -11.96
N GLN A 17 -15.44 1.14 -12.55
CA GLN A 17 -15.60 1.03 -14.00
C GLN A 17 -16.64 2.02 -14.55
N SER A 18 -17.74 2.24 -13.85
CA SER A 18 -18.76 3.23 -14.25
C SER A 18 -18.21 4.64 -14.20
N MET A 19 -17.40 4.95 -13.18
CA MET A 19 -16.71 6.23 -13.09
C MET A 19 -15.70 6.44 -14.23
N ARG A 20 -14.94 5.41 -14.60
CA ARG A 20 -13.99 5.48 -15.72
C ARG A 20 -14.67 5.63 -17.07
N LYS A 21 -15.82 5.01 -17.27
CA LYS A 21 -16.59 5.08 -18.52
C LYS A 21 -17.47 6.32 -18.61
N GLY A 22 -17.64 7.08 -17.51
CA GLY A 22 -18.56 8.20 -17.45
C GLY A 22 -20.03 7.81 -17.50
N THR A 23 -20.37 6.53 -17.20
CA THR A 23 -21.75 6.00 -17.21
C THR A 23 -22.38 6.09 -15.83
N LEU A 24 -22.49 7.31 -15.30
CA LEU A 24 -23.03 7.57 -13.97
C LEU A 24 -24.51 7.93 -14.07
N SER A 25 -25.32 7.37 -13.17
CA SER A 25 -26.72 7.76 -12.99
C SER A 25 -26.85 9.06 -12.18
N GLU A 26 -28.02 9.67 -12.18
CA GLU A 26 -28.29 10.84 -11.31
C GLU A 26 -28.09 10.51 -9.83
N GLY A 27 -28.48 9.30 -9.40
CA GLY A 27 -28.22 8.82 -8.04
C GLY A 27 -26.75 8.68 -7.72
N ASP A 28 -25.90 8.30 -8.69
CA ASP A 28 -24.45 8.22 -8.51
C ASP A 28 -23.82 9.61 -8.36
N TRP A 29 -24.29 10.58 -9.12
CA TRP A 29 -23.87 11.97 -8.96
C TRP A 29 -24.21 12.53 -7.58
N ALA A 30 -25.40 12.23 -7.05
CA ALA A 30 -25.78 12.62 -5.70
C ALA A 30 -24.86 12.00 -4.64
N LYS A 31 -24.53 10.71 -4.77
CA LYS A 31 -23.56 10.03 -3.88
C LYS A 31 -22.17 10.67 -3.96
N LEU A 32 -21.68 10.97 -5.17
CA LEU A 32 -20.39 11.66 -5.35
C LEU A 32 -20.36 13.03 -4.70
N ALA A 33 -21.43 13.81 -4.85
CA ALA A 33 -21.55 15.11 -4.20
C ALA A 33 -21.47 15.00 -2.67
N GLY A 34 -22.09 13.96 -2.09
CA GLY A 34 -22.07 13.71 -0.65
C GLY A 34 -20.69 13.37 -0.09
N VAL A 35 -19.83 12.69 -0.85
CA VAL A 35 -18.49 12.28 -0.37
C VAL A 35 -17.38 13.24 -0.79
N ARG A 36 -17.63 14.14 -1.75
CA ARG A 36 -16.63 15.06 -2.29
C ARG A 36 -16.01 15.95 -1.21
N GLY A 37 -16.84 16.49 -0.31
CA GLY A 37 -16.38 17.32 0.79
C GLY A 37 -15.41 16.58 1.70
N GLN A 38 -15.76 15.37 2.11
CA GLN A 38 -14.94 14.53 2.98
C GLN A 38 -13.56 14.23 2.38
N ILE A 39 -13.49 14.00 1.05
CA ILE A 39 -12.23 13.70 0.37
C ILE A 39 -11.40 14.98 0.17
N ASN A 40 -12.02 16.10 -0.17
CA ASN A 40 -11.32 17.37 -0.34
C ASN A 40 -10.72 17.88 0.98
N ASP A 41 -11.44 17.70 2.08
CA ASP A 41 -11.02 18.16 3.40
C ASP A 41 -10.12 17.14 4.12
N ALA A 42 -9.94 15.96 3.55
CA ALA A 42 -9.05 14.95 4.11
C ALA A 42 -7.59 15.44 4.10
N PRO A 43 -6.86 15.33 5.22
CA PRO A 43 -5.45 15.73 5.31
C PRO A 43 -4.54 14.71 4.61
N LEU A 44 -4.78 14.50 3.30
CA LEU A 44 -4.07 13.58 2.44
C LEU A 44 -3.28 14.36 1.39
N PHE A 45 -1.96 14.21 1.43
CA PHE A 45 -1.03 14.81 0.49
C PHE A 45 -0.49 13.72 -0.43
N ILE A 46 -0.63 13.89 -1.74
CA ILE A 46 -0.19 12.94 -2.75
C ILE A 46 0.94 13.58 -3.54
N ASP A 47 2.08 12.91 -3.58
CA ASP A 47 3.21 13.29 -4.41
C ASP A 47 3.40 12.20 -5.48
N ASP A 48 3.11 12.54 -6.73
CA ASP A 48 3.22 11.66 -7.89
C ASP A 48 4.48 11.96 -8.75
N SER A 49 5.46 12.63 -8.15
CA SER A 49 6.75 12.88 -8.81
C SER A 49 7.47 11.56 -9.14
N PRO A 50 7.90 11.35 -10.39
CA PRO A 50 8.59 10.13 -10.77
C PRO A 50 10.02 10.07 -10.19
N ASN A 51 10.50 8.87 -9.92
CA ASN A 51 11.91 8.59 -9.58
C ASN A 51 12.47 9.38 -8.39
N MET A 52 11.67 9.58 -7.34
CA MET A 52 12.15 10.28 -6.15
C MET A 52 13.30 9.56 -5.46
N SER A 53 14.33 10.32 -5.13
CA SER A 53 15.42 9.85 -4.29
C SER A 53 15.06 9.88 -2.80
N LEU A 54 15.77 9.11 -1.98
CA LEU A 54 15.62 9.15 -0.52
C LEU A 54 15.79 10.54 0.08
N VAL A 55 16.73 11.32 -0.47
CA VAL A 55 17.01 12.69 0.01
C VAL A 55 15.80 13.59 -0.24
N GLU A 56 15.18 13.48 -1.42
CA GLU A 56 13.98 14.25 -1.77
C GLU A 56 12.79 13.84 -0.91
N ILE A 57 12.56 12.54 -0.72
CA ILE A 57 11.47 12.04 0.13
C ILE A 57 11.63 12.59 1.55
N ARG A 58 12.82 12.46 2.12
CA ARG A 58 13.12 12.95 3.46
C ARG A 58 12.92 14.46 3.58
N ALA A 59 13.39 15.23 2.60
CA ALA A 59 13.23 16.69 2.58
C ALA A 59 11.75 17.10 2.50
N LYS A 60 10.97 16.44 1.63
CA LYS A 60 9.53 16.69 1.48
C LYS A 60 8.76 16.34 2.75
N CYS A 61 9.02 15.16 3.34
CA CYS A 61 8.38 14.75 4.60
C CYS A 61 8.69 15.72 5.76
N ARG A 62 9.94 16.16 5.91
CA ARG A 62 10.33 17.13 6.93
C ARG A 62 9.62 18.47 6.75
N ARG A 63 9.58 18.97 5.51
CA ARG A 63 8.89 20.23 5.19
C ARG A 63 7.40 20.12 5.50
N LEU A 64 6.77 19.02 5.11
CA LEU A 64 5.35 18.80 5.37
C LEU A 64 5.07 18.68 6.87
N ALA A 65 5.90 17.95 7.61
CA ALA A 65 5.76 17.80 9.06
C ALA A 65 5.92 19.14 9.84
N GLN A 66 6.59 20.15 9.25
CA GLN A 66 6.65 21.50 9.83
C GLN A 66 5.39 22.33 9.58
N GLN A 67 4.62 21.97 8.54
CA GLN A 67 3.42 22.73 8.12
C GLN A 67 2.13 22.13 8.65
N VAL A 68 2.09 20.81 8.82
CA VAL A 68 0.91 20.05 9.27
C VAL A 68 1.32 19.00 10.30
N ASP A 69 0.34 18.54 11.07
CA ASP A 69 0.53 17.43 12.01
C ASP A 69 0.55 16.09 11.24
N LEU A 70 1.67 15.82 10.57
CA LEU A 70 1.87 14.62 9.77
C LEU A 70 1.82 13.37 10.65
N LYS A 71 0.94 12.42 10.33
CA LYS A 71 0.70 11.21 11.14
C LYS A 71 1.24 9.94 10.53
N MET A 72 1.43 9.88 9.23
CA MET A 72 1.89 8.69 8.52
C MET A 72 2.48 9.05 7.16
N VAL A 73 3.46 8.30 6.71
CA VAL A 73 3.98 8.34 5.33
C VAL A 73 3.75 6.99 4.68
N VAL A 74 3.23 6.99 3.45
CA VAL A 74 3.05 5.78 2.63
C VAL A 74 3.87 5.91 1.35
N ILE A 75 4.64 4.87 1.02
CA ILE A 75 5.48 4.81 -0.17
C ILE A 75 5.02 3.65 -1.05
N ASP A 76 4.53 3.94 -2.24
CA ASP A 76 4.06 2.96 -3.22
C ASP A 76 4.92 3.09 -4.49
N TYR A 77 5.88 2.24 -4.71
CA TYR A 77 6.47 1.16 -3.90
C TYR A 77 8.00 1.29 -3.94
N ILE A 78 8.69 0.61 -3.04
CA ILE A 78 10.15 0.79 -2.83
C ILE A 78 10.95 0.58 -4.11
N GLN A 79 10.55 -0.36 -4.97
CA GLN A 79 11.27 -0.68 -6.18
C GLN A 79 11.23 0.44 -7.26
N LEU A 80 10.41 1.47 -7.09
CA LEU A 80 10.43 2.67 -7.95
C LEU A 80 11.41 3.74 -7.47
N MET A 81 11.94 3.60 -6.25
CA MET A 81 12.90 4.55 -5.70
C MET A 81 14.27 4.40 -6.36
N SER A 82 15.02 5.49 -6.42
CA SER A 82 16.39 5.54 -6.90
C SER A 82 17.31 6.06 -5.80
N SER A 83 18.48 5.47 -5.64
CA SER A 83 19.51 6.00 -4.74
C SER A 83 20.15 7.29 -5.27
N GLY A 84 20.01 7.55 -6.57
CA GLY A 84 20.71 8.65 -7.24
C GLY A 84 22.23 8.45 -7.35
N LYS A 85 22.73 7.28 -6.93
CA LYS A 85 24.14 6.89 -6.96
C LYS A 85 24.32 5.62 -7.78
N LYS A 86 25.53 5.41 -8.30
CA LYS A 86 25.91 4.13 -8.86
C LYS A 86 26.04 3.12 -7.73
N VAL A 87 25.14 2.14 -7.66
CA VAL A 87 25.18 1.03 -6.68
C VAL A 87 25.58 -0.26 -7.38
N GLU A 88 26.27 -1.13 -6.69
CA GLU A 88 26.78 -2.39 -7.23
C GLU A 88 25.66 -3.39 -7.53
N SER A 89 24.57 -3.33 -6.77
CA SER A 89 23.42 -4.21 -6.96
C SER A 89 22.11 -3.57 -6.49
N ARG A 90 20.99 -4.01 -7.09
CA ARG A 90 19.64 -3.61 -6.66
C ARG A 90 19.33 -4.01 -5.22
N GLN A 91 19.86 -5.14 -4.79
CA GLN A 91 19.69 -5.63 -3.41
C GLN A 91 20.34 -4.68 -2.39
N GLN A 92 21.52 -4.14 -2.71
CA GLN A 92 22.19 -3.17 -1.86
C GLN A 92 21.38 -1.85 -1.80
N GLU A 93 20.85 -1.41 -2.94
CA GLU A 93 20.01 -0.23 -3.03
C GLU A 93 18.75 -0.34 -2.16
N VAL A 94 18.05 -1.46 -2.23
CA VAL A 94 16.86 -1.73 -1.38
C VAL A 94 17.23 -1.77 0.09
N SER A 95 18.42 -2.27 0.43
CA SER A 95 18.93 -2.26 1.82
C SER A 95 19.17 -0.84 2.33
N GLU A 96 19.70 0.04 1.49
CA GLU A 96 19.86 1.45 1.84
C GLU A 96 18.50 2.12 2.07
N PHE A 97 17.52 1.83 1.21
CA PHE A 97 16.16 2.36 1.34
C PHE A 97 15.51 1.91 2.65
N SER A 98 15.56 0.62 2.94
CA SER A 98 14.99 0.06 4.17
C SER A 98 15.51 0.78 5.41
N ARG A 99 16.84 0.89 5.53
CA ARG A 99 17.48 1.57 6.65
C ARG A 99 17.12 3.06 6.72
N ALA A 100 17.12 3.74 5.58
CA ALA A 100 16.80 5.17 5.53
C ALA A 100 15.35 5.46 5.90
N LEU A 101 14.40 4.63 5.46
CA LEU A 101 12.99 4.75 5.83
C LEU A 101 12.76 4.48 7.32
N LYS A 102 13.48 3.52 7.90
CA LYS A 102 13.46 3.28 9.34
C LYS A 102 13.97 4.49 10.13
N LEU A 103 15.03 5.14 9.66
CA LEU A 103 15.55 6.37 10.28
C LEU A 103 14.57 7.53 10.14
N LEU A 104 13.92 7.68 8.99
CA LEU A 104 12.89 8.68 8.75
C LEU A 104 11.71 8.52 9.72
N ALA A 105 11.22 7.29 9.89
CA ALA A 105 10.14 6.99 10.84
C ALA A 105 10.50 7.40 12.28
N LYS A 106 11.74 7.10 12.71
CA LYS A 106 12.25 7.50 14.03
C LYS A 106 12.39 9.02 14.16
N GLU A 107 12.93 9.67 13.14
CA GLU A 107 13.15 11.11 13.13
C GLU A 107 11.84 11.90 13.25
N LEU A 108 10.82 11.51 12.48
CA LEU A 108 9.53 12.16 12.49
C LEU A 108 8.60 11.64 13.59
N ASN A 109 8.97 10.55 14.26
CA ASN A 109 8.16 9.83 15.26
C ASN A 109 6.77 9.44 14.73
N ILE A 110 6.71 9.00 13.48
CA ILE A 110 5.49 8.53 12.81
C ILE A 110 5.73 7.22 12.08
N PRO A 111 4.70 6.39 11.83
CA PRO A 111 4.83 5.21 11.01
C PRO A 111 5.15 5.57 9.55
N VAL A 112 6.08 4.81 8.97
CA VAL A 112 6.36 4.81 7.54
C VAL A 112 5.94 3.45 6.99
N VAL A 113 4.93 3.43 6.14
CA VAL A 113 4.42 2.24 5.47
C VAL A 113 5.04 2.19 4.08
N ALA A 114 5.80 1.14 3.79
CA ALA A 114 6.44 0.98 2.50
C ALA A 114 5.90 -0.27 1.81
N LEU A 115 5.34 -0.12 0.62
CA LEU A 115 4.91 -1.23 -0.20
C LEU A 115 6.12 -1.84 -0.90
N SER A 116 6.14 -3.16 -0.98
CA SER A 116 7.18 -3.91 -1.66
C SER A 116 6.58 -5.04 -2.49
N GLN A 117 7.05 -5.19 -3.69
CA GLN A 117 6.69 -6.33 -4.51
C GLN A 117 7.44 -7.56 -4.01
N LEU A 118 6.74 -8.68 -3.94
CA LEU A 118 7.35 -9.99 -3.65
C LEU A 118 8.07 -10.53 -4.88
N ASN A 119 9.04 -11.40 -4.67
CA ASN A 119 9.68 -12.10 -5.76
C ASN A 119 8.70 -13.11 -6.40
N ARG A 120 8.96 -13.51 -7.65
CA ARG A 120 8.10 -14.42 -8.40
C ARG A 120 8.04 -15.84 -7.83
N GLN A 121 8.92 -16.20 -6.90
CA GLN A 121 8.89 -17.51 -6.24
C GLN A 121 7.61 -17.70 -5.42
N ALA A 122 7.01 -16.61 -4.92
CA ALA A 122 5.71 -16.66 -4.25
C ALA A 122 4.62 -17.27 -5.14
N GLU A 123 4.63 -16.96 -6.45
CA GLU A 123 3.66 -17.47 -7.43
C GLU A 123 3.92 -18.93 -7.82
N GLN A 124 5.15 -19.41 -7.64
CA GLN A 124 5.59 -20.77 -7.97
C GLN A 124 5.41 -21.76 -6.81
N SER A 125 5.14 -21.27 -5.60
CA SER A 125 4.87 -22.13 -4.46
C SER A 125 3.56 -22.90 -4.67
N LYS A 126 3.48 -24.13 -4.13
CA LYS A 126 2.32 -25.01 -4.31
C LYS A 126 1.01 -24.36 -3.88
N ASP A 127 1.05 -23.58 -2.81
CA ASP A 127 -0.11 -22.93 -2.21
C ASP A 127 -0.24 -21.46 -2.64
N LYS A 128 0.73 -20.96 -3.47
CA LYS A 128 0.79 -19.54 -3.91
C LYS A 128 0.62 -18.52 -2.76
N ARG A 129 0.75 -19.00 -1.52
CA ARG A 129 0.63 -18.18 -0.32
C ARG A 129 1.97 -17.49 -0.05
N PRO A 130 1.97 -16.16 0.14
CA PRO A 130 3.21 -15.44 0.37
C PRO A 130 3.78 -15.73 1.77
N GLU A 131 5.11 -15.74 1.85
CA GLU A 131 5.89 -15.89 3.08
C GLU A 131 6.97 -14.82 3.19
N LEU A 132 7.53 -14.61 4.38
CA LEU A 132 8.64 -13.67 4.60
C LEU A 132 9.84 -13.97 3.69
N SER A 133 10.11 -15.25 3.42
CA SER A 133 11.16 -15.68 2.50
C SER A 133 11.04 -15.09 1.10
N HIS A 134 9.84 -14.71 0.67
CA HIS A 134 9.59 -14.09 -0.63
C HIS A 134 10.00 -12.61 -0.70
N LEU A 135 10.39 -12.01 0.45
CA LEU A 135 11.08 -10.72 0.52
C LEU A 135 12.60 -10.83 0.31
N ARG A 136 13.14 -12.01 -0.03
CA ARG A 136 14.57 -12.34 0.01
C ARG A 136 15.48 -11.52 -0.90
N GLU A 137 14.99 -10.94 -1.98
CA GLU A 137 15.78 -9.95 -2.74
C GLU A 137 16.00 -8.65 -1.94
N SER A 138 15.32 -8.57 -0.81
CA SER A 138 15.26 -7.45 0.11
C SER A 138 15.39 -7.93 1.57
N GLY A 139 16.30 -8.85 1.87
CA GLY A 139 16.47 -9.42 3.21
C GLY A 139 16.63 -8.38 4.33
N SER A 140 17.11 -7.20 3.97
CA SER A 140 17.15 -6.05 4.88
C SER A 140 15.76 -5.51 5.21
N LEU A 141 14.79 -5.55 4.27
CA LEU A 141 13.40 -5.14 4.55
C LEU A 141 12.80 -5.97 5.67
N GLU A 142 13.01 -7.30 5.61
CA GLU A 142 12.57 -8.18 6.67
C GLU A 142 13.21 -7.84 8.01
N GLN A 143 14.50 -7.54 8.04
CA GLN A 143 15.23 -7.23 9.28
C GLN A 143 14.84 -5.87 9.86
N ASP A 144 14.74 -4.83 9.03
CA ASP A 144 14.52 -3.45 9.46
C ASP A 144 13.04 -3.16 9.80
N ALA A 145 12.09 -3.82 9.14
CA ALA A 145 10.68 -3.62 9.42
C ALA A 145 10.28 -4.08 10.83
N ASP A 146 9.47 -3.30 11.53
CA ASP A 146 8.88 -3.71 12.81
C ASP A 146 7.66 -4.60 12.60
N VAL A 147 6.95 -4.37 11.50
CA VAL A 147 5.74 -5.09 11.11
C VAL A 147 5.85 -5.43 9.62
N VAL A 148 5.50 -6.65 9.26
CA VAL A 148 5.35 -7.08 7.86
C VAL A 148 3.97 -7.69 7.69
N VAL A 149 3.20 -7.11 6.78
CA VAL A 149 1.89 -7.61 6.36
C VAL A 149 2.01 -8.10 4.92
N LEU A 150 1.74 -9.38 4.70
CA LEU A 150 1.68 -9.95 3.37
C LEU A 150 0.22 -10.02 2.92
N LEU A 151 -0.04 -9.70 1.66
CA LEU A 151 -1.38 -9.72 1.09
C LEU A 151 -1.54 -10.98 0.23
N HIS A 152 -2.60 -11.73 0.47
CA HIS A 152 -2.94 -12.91 -0.33
C HIS A 152 -4.40 -12.91 -0.75
N ARG A 153 -4.66 -13.33 -2.00
CA ARG A 153 -6.01 -13.47 -2.55
C ARG A 153 -6.06 -14.64 -3.49
N GLU A 154 -6.88 -15.64 -3.17
CA GLU A 154 -7.11 -16.80 -4.05
C GLU A 154 -7.71 -16.41 -5.40
N GLY A 155 -8.62 -15.45 -5.42
CA GLY A 155 -9.28 -14.99 -6.64
C GLY A 155 -8.37 -14.34 -7.69
N ILE A 156 -7.09 -14.10 -7.39
CA ILE A 156 -6.09 -13.69 -8.39
C ILE A 156 -5.69 -14.88 -9.25
N PHE A 157 -5.58 -16.05 -8.65
CA PHE A 157 -5.11 -17.28 -9.29
C PHE A 157 -6.25 -18.09 -9.86
N GLU A 158 -7.39 -18.10 -9.17
CA GLU A 158 -8.58 -18.87 -9.53
C GLU A 158 -9.84 -18.01 -9.29
N ARG A 159 -10.48 -17.56 -10.38
CA ARG A 159 -11.62 -16.63 -10.31
C ARG A 159 -12.85 -17.26 -9.67
N ASP A 160 -13.05 -18.54 -9.87
CA ASP A 160 -14.22 -19.29 -9.39
C ASP A 160 -13.97 -19.98 -8.04
N HIS A 161 -12.83 -19.67 -7.40
CA HIS A 161 -12.52 -20.20 -6.07
C HIS A 161 -13.55 -19.71 -5.05
N PRO A 162 -14.01 -20.59 -4.10
CA PRO A 162 -14.99 -20.18 -3.08
C PRO A 162 -14.61 -18.93 -2.28
N LYS A 163 -13.31 -18.69 -2.12
CA LYS A 163 -12.74 -17.52 -1.43
C LYS A 163 -12.29 -16.40 -2.38
N ALA A 164 -12.76 -16.37 -3.62
CA ALA A 164 -12.32 -15.36 -4.59
C ALA A 164 -12.64 -13.91 -4.16
N GLY A 165 -13.70 -13.73 -3.35
CA GLY A 165 -14.09 -12.46 -2.77
C GLY A 165 -13.40 -12.10 -1.44
N GLU A 166 -12.46 -12.93 -0.99
CA GLU A 166 -11.72 -12.72 0.25
C GLU A 166 -10.28 -12.25 -0.01
N ALA A 167 -9.70 -11.62 1.00
CA ALA A 167 -8.28 -11.33 1.03
C ALA A 167 -7.75 -11.59 2.44
N ASP A 168 -6.58 -12.23 2.52
CA ASP A 168 -5.87 -12.45 3.76
C ASP A 168 -4.82 -11.35 3.96
N LEU A 169 -4.91 -10.68 5.11
CA LEU A 169 -3.88 -9.81 5.65
C LEU A 169 -3.04 -10.65 6.62
N ILE A 170 -1.91 -11.15 6.14
CA ILE A 170 -1.04 -12.05 6.91
C ILE A 170 -0.02 -11.21 7.64
N LEU A 171 -0.19 -11.05 8.95
CA LEU A 171 0.78 -10.41 9.82
C LEU A 171 1.94 -11.38 10.06
N ALA A 172 2.88 -11.37 9.12
CA ALA A 172 3.98 -12.34 9.06
C ALA A 172 5.13 -12.01 10.02
N LYS A 173 5.26 -10.73 10.39
CA LYS A 173 6.19 -10.23 11.41
C LYS A 173 5.55 -9.14 12.22
N GLN A 174 5.74 -9.21 13.54
CA GLN A 174 5.41 -8.13 14.47
C GLN A 174 6.42 -8.15 15.62
N ARG A 175 7.21 -7.09 15.75
CA ARG A 175 8.32 -7.07 16.72
C ARG A 175 7.84 -7.15 18.16
N ASN A 176 6.72 -6.51 18.48
CA ASN A 176 6.19 -6.38 19.83
C ASN A 176 4.83 -7.06 20.04
N GLY A 177 4.48 -8.06 19.23
CA GLY A 177 3.21 -8.74 19.34
C GLY A 177 3.16 -10.06 18.56
N PRO A 178 2.03 -10.77 18.65
CA PRO A 178 1.85 -12.04 17.94
C PRO A 178 1.66 -11.82 16.43
N THR A 179 2.04 -12.82 15.66
CA THR A 179 1.70 -12.94 14.25
C THR A 179 0.30 -13.56 14.10
N GLY A 180 -0.30 -13.41 12.93
CA GLY A 180 -1.64 -13.95 12.66
C GLY A 180 -2.14 -13.60 11.28
N THR A 181 -3.37 -13.99 11.00
CA THR A 181 -4.03 -13.67 9.72
C THR A 181 -5.40 -13.08 10.00
N VAL A 182 -5.72 -11.99 9.32
CA VAL A 182 -7.04 -11.38 9.30
C VAL A 182 -7.60 -11.50 7.90
N THR A 183 -8.75 -12.19 7.77
CA THR A 183 -9.45 -12.30 6.48
C THR A 183 -10.45 -11.16 6.37
N VAL A 184 -10.46 -10.50 5.22
CA VAL A 184 -11.34 -9.38 4.88
C VAL A 184 -12.04 -9.64 3.56
N ALA A 185 -13.22 -9.04 3.35
CA ALA A 185 -13.89 -9.06 2.06
C ALA A 185 -13.17 -8.12 1.07
N PHE A 186 -12.89 -8.60 -0.12
CA PHE A 186 -12.34 -7.80 -1.20
C PHE A 186 -13.45 -7.40 -2.19
N GLN A 187 -13.75 -6.13 -2.22
CA GLN A 187 -14.74 -5.53 -3.12
C GLN A 187 -14.02 -4.80 -4.26
N GLY A 188 -13.48 -5.57 -5.21
CA GLY A 188 -12.65 -5.04 -6.29
C GLY A 188 -13.36 -4.01 -7.18
N GLN A 189 -14.68 -4.16 -7.35
CA GLN A 189 -15.51 -3.21 -8.08
C GLN A 189 -15.52 -1.81 -7.48
N TYR A 190 -15.25 -1.69 -6.17
CA TYR A 190 -15.15 -0.42 -5.44
C TYR A 190 -13.72 -0.09 -5.01
N SER A 191 -12.74 -0.90 -5.39
CA SER A 191 -11.33 -0.77 -4.96
C SER A 191 -11.17 -0.69 -3.43
N ARG A 192 -11.91 -1.51 -2.67
CA ARG A 192 -11.85 -1.49 -1.21
C ARG A 192 -11.82 -2.88 -0.59
N PHE A 193 -11.32 -2.91 0.64
CA PHE A 193 -11.52 -4.00 1.57
C PHE A 193 -12.60 -3.64 2.58
N ALA A 194 -13.33 -4.62 3.05
CA ALA A 194 -14.37 -4.46 4.07
C ALA A 194 -14.25 -5.59 5.10
N ASN A 195 -14.84 -5.40 6.27
CA ASN A 195 -14.92 -6.48 7.23
C ASN A 195 -15.75 -7.64 6.66
N MET A 196 -15.39 -8.87 7.04
CA MET A 196 -16.23 -10.01 6.74
C MET A 196 -17.60 -9.83 7.38
N PRO A 197 -18.70 -10.24 6.72
CA PRO A 197 -20.00 -10.27 7.36
C PRO A 197 -19.95 -11.18 8.59
N SER A 198 -20.51 -10.71 9.70
CA SER A 198 -20.70 -11.48 10.93
C SER A 198 -21.76 -12.54 10.74
#